data_ba6a584bf1572449b248119896c376d2
#
_entry.id   ba6a584bf1572449b248119896c376d2
#
_cell.length_a   1.000
_cell.length_b   1.000
_cell.length_c   1.000
_cell.angle_alpha   90.00
_cell.angle_beta   90.00
_cell.angle_gamma   90.00
#
_symmetry.space_group_name_H-M   'P 1'
#
loop_
_entity.id
_entity.type
_entity.pdbx_description
1 polymer ?
#
loop_
_entity_poly.entity_id
_entity_poly.type
_entity_poly.pdbx_seq_one_letter_code
_entity_poly.pdbx_strand_id
1 'polypeptide(L)'
;MGTDLSRKRVAVLGAGKMGGILLKALLEKGILRPELTCATVAHEERARSLSEKLGIQVGTDNVAAARNADIILIGVKPQMVEEVAAQIHPVVTPEQLYISVAASVPTGHIERALGHEVAVIRGMPNTPCLLGVGITAICRGKFAHAKHLEMASALFAVGGRTVAVDEKHMDAVTALSGSGPAYIYIILESLAEAGVKVGLPRDVATLLAAQTTMGAATVVLETGDHPALLKDAVTTPAGCTIDGILELEEGKLRVTLIKAVVKAAQRAKELAFG
;
A
#
# COMPACT_ATOMS: atom_id res chain seq x y z
N MET A 1 -0.99 8.32 -23.28
CA MET A 1 0.25 7.54 -23.51
C MET A 1 0.75 7.10 -22.17
N GLY A 2 0.81 5.80 -21.89
CA GLY A 2 1.30 5.28 -20.60
C GLY A 2 2.79 5.61 -20.44
N THR A 3 3.20 5.95 -19.22
CA THR A 3 4.61 6.19 -18.89
C THR A 3 5.40 4.91 -19.07
N ASP A 4 6.29 4.84 -20.06
CA ASP A 4 7.15 3.67 -20.30
C ASP A 4 8.26 3.63 -19.23
N LEU A 5 8.12 2.71 -18.28
CA LEU A 5 9.08 2.47 -17.21
C LEU A 5 10.13 1.43 -17.58
N SER A 6 9.95 0.70 -18.70
CA SER A 6 10.82 -0.41 -19.09
C SER A 6 12.27 0.00 -19.43
N ARG A 7 12.50 1.28 -19.66
CA ARG A 7 13.82 1.86 -19.94
C ARG A 7 14.45 2.55 -18.73
N LYS A 8 13.76 2.58 -17.58
CA LYS A 8 14.25 3.24 -16.37
C LYS A 8 15.07 2.29 -15.52
N ARG A 9 16.17 2.78 -15.00
CA ARG A 9 16.97 2.08 -13.98
C ARG A 9 16.31 2.33 -12.63
N VAL A 10 15.96 1.24 -11.93
CA VAL A 10 15.22 1.30 -10.67
C VAL A 10 16.03 0.66 -9.55
N ALA A 11 16.22 1.40 -8.47
CA ALA A 11 16.80 0.87 -7.24
C ALA A 11 15.72 0.76 -6.16
N VAL A 12 15.61 -0.40 -5.51
CA VAL A 12 14.72 -0.61 -4.35
C VAL A 12 15.57 -0.68 -3.09
N LEU A 13 15.60 0.41 -2.33
CA LEU A 13 16.33 0.47 -1.07
C LEU A 13 15.46 -0.11 0.05
N GLY A 14 15.86 -1.29 0.53
CA GLY A 14 15.10 -2.06 1.49
C GLY A 14 14.01 -2.94 0.86
N ALA A 15 14.41 -4.01 0.15
CA ALA A 15 13.51 -5.04 -0.34
C ALA A 15 12.98 -5.93 0.80
N GLY A 16 12.34 -5.29 1.79
CA GLY A 16 11.66 -5.90 2.93
C GLY A 16 10.27 -6.42 2.56
N LYS A 17 9.33 -6.37 3.53
CA LYS A 17 7.97 -6.89 3.31
C LYS A 17 7.27 -6.14 2.16
N MET A 18 7.14 -4.81 2.25
CA MET A 18 6.41 -4.04 1.23
C MET A 18 7.26 -3.79 -0.03
N GLY A 19 8.51 -3.35 0.13
CA GLY A 19 9.43 -3.12 -1.01
C GLY A 19 9.67 -4.40 -1.83
N GLY A 20 9.81 -5.55 -1.17
CA GLY A 20 9.97 -6.84 -1.85
C GLY A 20 8.69 -7.33 -2.57
N ILE A 21 7.49 -7.06 -2.00
CA ILE A 21 6.20 -7.36 -2.66
C ILE A 21 6.08 -6.57 -3.97
N LEU A 22 6.29 -5.27 -3.90
CA LEU A 22 6.21 -4.39 -5.07
C LEU A 22 7.24 -4.77 -6.13
N LEU A 23 8.50 -4.95 -5.72
CA LEU A 23 9.59 -5.34 -6.61
C LEU A 23 9.27 -6.64 -7.36
N LYS A 24 8.86 -7.68 -6.63
CA LYS A 24 8.47 -8.96 -7.22
C LYS A 24 7.36 -8.79 -8.25
N ALA A 25 6.28 -8.12 -7.88
CA ALA A 25 5.13 -7.90 -8.76
C ALA A 25 5.50 -7.08 -10.02
N LEU A 26 6.36 -6.07 -9.89
CA LEU A 26 6.84 -5.26 -11.01
C LEU A 26 7.68 -6.06 -12.00
N LEU A 27 8.52 -6.97 -11.51
CA LEU A 27 9.32 -7.87 -12.34
C LEU A 27 8.46 -8.94 -13.02
N GLU A 28 7.57 -9.61 -12.27
CA GLU A 28 6.69 -10.66 -12.80
C GLU A 28 5.72 -10.16 -13.87
N LYS A 29 5.27 -8.90 -13.78
CA LYS A 29 4.41 -8.26 -14.80
C LYS A 29 5.19 -7.60 -15.93
N GLY A 30 6.52 -7.68 -15.95
CA GLY A 30 7.37 -7.10 -16.98
C GLY A 30 7.36 -5.57 -17.03
N ILE A 31 6.92 -4.89 -15.95
CA ILE A 31 6.95 -3.42 -15.83
C ILE A 31 8.39 -2.94 -15.68
N LEU A 32 9.19 -3.67 -14.91
CA LEU A 32 10.63 -3.45 -14.75
C LEU A 32 11.41 -4.57 -15.41
N ARG A 33 12.55 -4.20 -15.99
CA ARG A 33 13.49 -5.14 -16.60
C ARG A 33 14.54 -5.55 -15.58
N PRO A 34 14.80 -6.86 -15.41
CA PRO A 34 15.76 -7.35 -14.42
C PRO A 34 17.14 -6.70 -14.54
N GLU A 35 17.65 -6.51 -15.76
CA GLU A 35 18.94 -5.94 -16.06
C GLU A 35 19.08 -4.43 -15.74
N LEU A 36 17.95 -3.74 -15.55
CA LEU A 36 17.87 -2.32 -15.16
C LEU A 36 17.39 -2.13 -13.71
N THR A 37 17.24 -3.23 -12.96
CA THR A 37 16.69 -3.21 -11.61
C THR A 37 17.69 -3.77 -10.62
N CYS A 38 17.89 -3.06 -9.52
CA CYS A 38 18.67 -3.56 -8.38
C CYS A 38 17.89 -3.32 -7.07
N ALA A 39 18.31 -4.02 -6.02
CA ALA A 39 17.72 -3.83 -4.71
C ALA A 39 18.77 -3.93 -3.59
N THR A 40 18.41 -3.43 -2.41
CA THR A 40 19.20 -3.63 -1.20
C THR A 40 18.38 -4.26 -0.09
N VAL A 41 19.09 -4.97 0.78
CA VAL A 41 18.58 -5.53 2.04
C VAL A 41 19.64 -5.35 3.13
N ALA A 42 19.25 -5.55 4.40
CA ALA A 42 20.15 -5.31 5.53
C ALA A 42 21.27 -6.38 5.69
N HIS A 43 21.12 -7.60 5.13
CA HIS A 43 22.00 -8.74 5.38
C HIS A 43 22.38 -9.44 4.09
N GLU A 44 23.65 -9.79 3.95
CA GLU A 44 24.23 -10.46 2.77
C GLU A 44 23.58 -11.80 2.43
N GLU A 45 23.26 -12.61 3.44
CA GLU A 45 22.59 -13.90 3.24
C GLU A 45 21.23 -13.72 2.53
N ARG A 46 20.47 -12.71 2.98
CA ARG A 46 19.18 -12.37 2.35
C ARG A 46 19.38 -11.77 0.96
N ALA A 47 20.45 -11.02 0.74
CA ALA A 47 20.78 -10.47 -0.57
C ALA A 47 20.98 -11.59 -1.61
N ARG A 48 21.77 -12.60 -1.28
CA ARG A 48 22.03 -13.77 -2.15
C ARG A 48 20.73 -14.51 -2.48
N SER A 49 19.96 -14.89 -1.44
CA SER A 49 18.71 -15.61 -1.64
C SER A 49 17.70 -14.82 -2.49
N LEU A 50 17.61 -13.50 -2.30
CA LEU A 50 16.67 -12.66 -3.06
C LEU A 50 17.16 -12.45 -4.50
N SER A 51 18.48 -12.32 -4.72
CA SER A 51 19.10 -12.20 -6.03
C SER A 51 18.83 -13.45 -6.89
N GLU A 52 19.04 -14.63 -6.33
CA GLU A 52 18.73 -15.91 -7.01
C GLU A 52 17.25 -16.03 -7.35
N LYS A 53 16.37 -15.64 -6.41
CA LYS A 53 14.92 -15.76 -6.58
C LYS A 53 14.34 -14.81 -7.62
N LEU A 54 14.87 -13.58 -7.71
CA LEU A 54 14.32 -12.53 -8.57
C LEU A 54 15.10 -12.33 -9.88
N GLY A 55 16.30 -12.91 -10.00
CA GLY A 55 17.17 -12.76 -11.18
C GLY A 55 17.69 -11.33 -11.36
N ILE A 56 17.87 -10.57 -10.27
CA ILE A 56 18.38 -9.20 -10.27
C ILE A 56 19.59 -9.06 -9.35
N GLN A 57 20.32 -7.95 -9.47
CA GLN A 57 21.37 -7.62 -8.51
C GLN A 57 20.75 -7.18 -7.17
N VAL A 58 21.09 -7.87 -6.09
CA VAL A 58 20.72 -7.49 -4.72
C VAL A 58 21.98 -7.44 -3.87
N GLY A 59 22.15 -6.36 -3.10
CA GLY A 59 23.28 -6.15 -2.20
C GLY A 59 22.87 -5.48 -0.89
N THR A 60 23.86 -4.95 -0.17
CA THR A 60 23.66 -4.23 1.10
C THR A 60 24.08 -2.77 1.01
N ASP A 61 24.68 -2.33 -0.11
CA ASP A 61 25.17 -0.97 -0.34
C ASP A 61 24.11 -0.10 -1.02
N ASN A 62 23.46 0.77 -0.23
CA ASN A 62 22.46 1.72 -0.71
C ASN A 62 23.04 2.76 -1.65
N VAL A 63 24.30 3.19 -1.44
CA VAL A 63 24.96 4.21 -2.26
C VAL A 63 25.24 3.68 -3.66
N ALA A 64 25.78 2.46 -3.75
CA ALA A 64 26.03 1.81 -5.04
C ALA A 64 24.72 1.59 -5.81
N ALA A 65 23.63 1.17 -5.14
CA ALA A 65 22.33 0.97 -5.76
C ALA A 65 21.71 2.28 -6.27
N ALA A 66 21.78 3.37 -5.49
CA ALA A 66 21.14 4.63 -5.84
C ALA A 66 21.90 5.42 -6.94
N ARG A 67 23.22 5.27 -7.03
CA ARG A 67 24.12 6.10 -7.88
C ARG A 67 23.68 6.23 -9.34
N ASN A 68 23.23 5.16 -9.93
CA ASN A 68 22.87 5.11 -11.36
C ASN A 68 21.39 4.92 -11.62
N ALA A 69 20.54 4.98 -10.57
CA ALA A 69 19.13 4.78 -10.70
C ALA A 69 18.42 6.07 -11.16
N ASP A 70 17.42 5.93 -12.03
CA ASP A 70 16.53 7.01 -12.42
C ASP A 70 15.36 7.14 -11.42
N ILE A 71 14.97 6.01 -10.82
CA ILE A 71 13.91 5.93 -9.80
C ILE A 71 14.44 5.15 -8.59
N ILE A 72 14.30 5.74 -7.42
CA ILE A 72 14.67 5.13 -6.15
C ILE A 72 13.43 4.88 -5.31
N LEU A 73 13.09 3.61 -5.08
CA LEU A 73 12.00 3.22 -4.20
C LEU A 73 12.54 2.95 -2.80
N ILE A 74 12.12 3.77 -1.83
CA ILE A 74 12.51 3.65 -0.42
C ILE A 74 11.48 2.76 0.28
N GLY A 75 11.85 1.49 0.51
CA GLY A 75 11.02 0.44 1.11
C GLY A 75 11.46 -0.01 2.50
N VAL A 76 12.33 0.78 3.16
CA VAL A 76 12.78 0.51 4.53
C VAL A 76 11.71 0.86 5.57
N LYS A 77 11.93 0.44 6.82
CA LYS A 77 11.06 0.84 7.93
C LYS A 77 11.12 2.35 8.14
N PRO A 78 10.04 3.01 8.64
CA PRO A 78 9.98 4.46 8.81
C PRO A 78 11.18 5.04 9.54
N GLN A 79 11.62 4.43 10.64
CA GLN A 79 12.74 4.87 11.46
C GLN A 79 14.11 4.78 10.77
N MET A 80 14.21 4.06 9.64
CA MET A 80 15.45 3.91 8.86
C MET A 80 15.53 4.90 7.68
N VAL A 81 14.46 5.63 7.39
CA VAL A 81 14.38 6.48 6.19
C VAL A 81 15.43 7.59 6.22
N GLU A 82 15.57 8.26 7.36
CA GLU A 82 16.55 9.34 7.52
C GLU A 82 17.99 8.85 7.36
N GLU A 83 18.33 7.73 7.98
CA GLU A 83 19.64 7.09 7.84
C GLU A 83 19.95 6.72 6.39
N VAL A 84 19.00 6.05 5.71
CA VAL A 84 19.16 5.66 4.29
C VAL A 84 19.28 6.88 3.39
N ALA A 85 18.47 7.91 3.61
CA ALA A 85 18.56 9.16 2.85
C ALA A 85 19.91 9.86 3.05
N ALA A 86 20.42 9.91 4.28
CA ALA A 86 21.73 10.45 4.58
C ALA A 86 22.86 9.64 3.93
N GLN A 87 22.77 8.31 3.92
CA GLN A 87 23.75 7.45 3.24
C GLN A 87 23.85 7.77 1.74
N ILE A 88 22.73 7.92 1.05
CA ILE A 88 22.70 8.14 -0.41
C ILE A 88 22.88 9.61 -0.82
N HIS A 89 22.85 10.56 0.13
CA HIS A 89 23.04 12.01 -0.12
C HIS A 89 24.17 12.33 -1.10
N PRO A 90 25.39 11.72 -1.02
CA PRO A 90 26.50 12.05 -1.92
C PRO A 90 26.28 11.68 -3.39
N VAL A 91 25.25 10.90 -3.70
CA VAL A 91 24.96 10.42 -5.07
C VAL A 91 23.57 10.86 -5.57
N VAL A 92 22.90 11.70 -4.80
CA VAL A 92 21.60 12.29 -5.19
C VAL A 92 21.81 13.25 -6.36
N THR A 93 20.95 13.14 -7.39
CA THR A 93 20.90 14.08 -8.51
C THR A 93 19.51 14.63 -8.73
N PRO A 94 19.36 15.86 -9.30
CA PRO A 94 18.05 16.50 -9.49
C PRO A 94 17.10 15.74 -10.44
N GLU A 95 17.64 14.88 -11.30
CA GLU A 95 16.88 14.12 -12.30
C GLU A 95 16.22 12.87 -11.71
N GLN A 96 16.63 12.45 -10.52
CA GLN A 96 16.14 11.25 -9.87
C GLN A 96 14.74 11.46 -9.27
N LEU A 97 13.93 10.42 -9.36
CA LEU A 97 12.64 10.33 -8.68
C LEU A 97 12.75 9.42 -7.46
N TYR A 98 12.41 9.95 -6.30
CA TYR A 98 12.34 9.19 -5.04
C TYR A 98 10.88 8.84 -4.73
N ILE A 99 10.60 7.56 -4.49
CA ILE A 99 9.28 7.06 -4.11
C ILE A 99 9.39 6.36 -2.77
N SER A 100 8.78 6.89 -1.72
CA SER A 100 8.79 6.27 -0.39
C SER A 100 7.47 5.57 -0.11
N VAL A 101 7.55 4.32 0.37
CA VAL A 101 6.41 3.57 0.92
C VAL A 101 6.47 3.43 2.44
N ALA A 102 7.31 4.22 3.10
CA ALA A 102 7.41 4.26 4.55
C ALA A 102 6.18 4.96 5.16
N ALA A 103 5.48 4.24 6.04
CA ALA A 103 4.32 4.80 6.74
C ALA A 103 4.73 5.98 7.61
N SER A 104 3.86 7.01 7.68
CA SER A 104 4.02 8.16 8.59
C SER A 104 5.28 9.03 8.39
N VAL A 105 6.01 8.88 7.26
CA VAL A 105 7.16 9.74 6.94
C VAL A 105 6.75 10.78 5.89
N PRO A 106 6.69 12.08 6.24
CA PRO A 106 6.30 13.14 5.30
C PRO A 106 7.33 13.34 4.18
N THR A 107 6.86 13.78 3.01
CA THR A 107 7.74 14.07 1.84
C THR A 107 8.79 15.11 2.19
N GLY A 108 8.41 16.20 2.88
CA GLY A 108 9.35 17.25 3.28
C GLY A 108 10.44 16.78 4.25
N HIS A 109 10.20 15.70 5.02
CA HIS A 109 11.24 15.07 5.85
C HIS A 109 12.26 14.35 4.96
N ILE A 110 11.79 13.61 3.96
CA ILE A 110 12.64 12.90 3.00
C ILE A 110 13.45 13.89 2.16
N GLU A 111 12.82 14.96 1.64
CA GLU A 111 13.47 16.02 0.87
C GLU A 111 14.63 16.66 1.66
N ARG A 112 14.40 16.98 2.95
CA ARG A 112 15.47 17.51 3.81
C ARG A 112 16.60 16.52 4.06
N ALA A 113 16.26 15.25 4.30
CA ALA A 113 17.27 14.21 4.54
C ALA A 113 18.11 13.92 3.29
N LEU A 114 17.52 14.01 2.10
CA LEU A 114 18.26 13.91 0.82
C LEU A 114 19.12 15.13 0.53
N GLY A 115 18.82 16.29 1.15
CA GLY A 115 19.63 17.52 1.08
C GLY A 115 19.64 18.22 -0.27
N HIS A 116 18.75 17.85 -1.20
CA HIS A 116 18.67 18.39 -2.56
C HIS A 116 17.22 18.67 -2.97
N GLU A 117 17.04 19.55 -3.97
CA GLU A 117 15.73 19.84 -4.56
C GLU A 117 15.33 18.73 -5.54
N VAL A 118 14.92 17.57 -5.01
CA VAL A 118 14.60 16.38 -5.80
C VAL A 118 13.11 16.03 -5.72
N ALA A 119 12.61 15.37 -6.77
CA ALA A 119 11.23 14.92 -6.80
C ALA A 119 11.01 13.76 -5.82
N VAL A 120 10.14 13.96 -4.83
CA VAL A 120 9.71 12.93 -3.87
C VAL A 120 8.22 12.65 -4.05
N ILE A 121 7.87 11.38 -4.16
CA ILE A 121 6.49 10.87 -4.09
C ILE A 121 6.39 9.99 -2.85
N ARG A 122 5.37 10.20 -2.04
CA ARG A 122 5.00 9.29 -0.95
C ARG A 122 3.84 8.42 -1.41
N GLY A 123 4.01 7.10 -1.28
CA GLY A 123 2.98 6.09 -1.54
C GLY A 123 2.60 5.37 -0.26
N MET A 124 1.31 5.09 -0.10
CA MET A 124 0.79 4.27 0.99
C MET A 124 0.02 3.09 0.41
N PRO A 125 0.72 2.01 0.02
CA PRO A 125 0.11 0.75 -0.40
C PRO A 125 -0.47 -0.01 0.79
N ASN A 126 -1.32 -0.99 0.51
CA ASN A 126 -1.81 -1.94 1.50
C ASN A 126 -1.46 -3.38 1.14
N THR A 127 -1.62 -4.32 2.08
CA THR A 127 -1.20 -5.72 1.89
C THR A 127 -1.89 -6.45 0.73
N PRO A 128 -3.15 -6.20 0.34
CA PRO A 128 -3.76 -6.80 -0.84
C PRO A 128 -3.05 -6.49 -2.17
N CYS A 129 -2.15 -5.50 -2.21
CA CYS A 129 -1.27 -5.25 -3.36
C CYS A 129 -0.45 -6.48 -3.75
N LEU A 130 -0.19 -7.42 -2.82
CA LEU A 130 0.47 -8.69 -3.09
C LEU A 130 -0.24 -9.50 -4.19
N LEU A 131 -1.56 -9.42 -4.23
CA LEU A 131 -2.40 -10.14 -5.21
C LEU A 131 -2.92 -9.24 -6.34
N GLY A 132 -2.45 -7.99 -6.43
CA GLY A 132 -2.90 -7.03 -7.44
C GLY A 132 -4.30 -6.46 -7.21
N VAL A 133 -4.88 -6.67 -6.03
CA VAL A 133 -6.23 -6.19 -5.64
C VAL A 133 -6.19 -5.14 -4.52
N GLY A 134 -5.04 -4.53 -4.32
CA GLY A 134 -4.85 -3.48 -3.33
C GLY A 134 -5.21 -2.09 -3.83
N ILE A 135 -4.93 -1.12 -2.98
CA ILE A 135 -4.98 0.30 -3.32
C ILE A 135 -3.74 1.00 -2.77
N THR A 136 -3.18 1.91 -3.57
CA THR A 136 -2.07 2.76 -3.14
C THR A 136 -2.50 4.22 -3.26
N ALA A 137 -2.55 4.94 -2.15
CA ALA A 137 -2.63 6.40 -2.22
C ALA A 137 -1.25 6.98 -2.44
N ILE A 138 -1.15 8.00 -3.29
CA ILE A 138 0.09 8.71 -3.61
C ILE A 138 -0.08 10.21 -3.41
N CYS A 139 0.96 10.85 -2.91
CA CYS A 139 1.05 12.31 -2.87
C CYS A 139 2.44 12.77 -3.29
N ARG A 140 2.52 14.01 -3.75
CA ARG A 140 3.77 14.62 -4.19
C ARG A 140 4.37 15.53 -3.11
N GLY A 141 5.69 15.54 -3.02
CA GLY A 141 6.46 16.53 -2.31
C GLY A 141 6.56 17.87 -3.09
N LYS A 142 7.30 18.79 -2.51
CA LYS A 142 7.44 20.17 -3.01
C LYS A 142 8.01 20.24 -4.43
N PHE A 143 9.01 19.42 -4.74
CA PHE A 143 9.74 19.45 -6.01
C PHE A 143 9.21 18.44 -7.04
N ALA A 144 8.20 17.67 -6.69
CA ALA A 144 7.58 16.71 -7.61
C ALA A 144 6.48 17.37 -8.45
N HIS A 145 6.41 16.99 -9.73
CA HIS A 145 5.44 17.46 -10.71
C HIS A 145 4.46 16.36 -11.12
N ALA A 146 3.44 16.71 -11.92
CA ALA A 146 2.42 15.78 -12.41
C ALA A 146 3.03 14.52 -13.07
N LYS A 147 4.07 14.68 -13.90
CA LYS A 147 4.78 13.55 -14.54
C LYS A 147 5.32 12.53 -13.53
N HIS A 148 5.74 12.98 -12.33
CA HIS A 148 6.27 12.08 -11.29
C HIS A 148 5.15 11.29 -10.61
N LEU A 149 3.94 11.91 -10.44
CA LEU A 149 2.75 11.18 -10.00
C LEU A 149 2.33 10.11 -11.01
N GLU A 150 2.36 10.43 -12.31
CA GLU A 150 2.06 9.47 -13.37
C GLU A 150 3.03 8.29 -13.35
N MET A 151 4.33 8.53 -13.20
CA MET A 151 5.35 7.48 -13.06
C MET A 151 5.11 6.62 -11.83
N ALA A 152 4.85 7.22 -10.68
CA ALA A 152 4.54 6.50 -9.45
C ALA A 152 3.24 5.71 -9.58
N SER A 153 2.20 6.29 -10.19
CA SER A 153 0.93 5.59 -10.45
C SER A 153 1.14 4.35 -11.33
N ALA A 154 1.95 4.46 -12.39
CA ALA A 154 2.27 3.34 -13.25
C ALA A 154 3.03 2.22 -12.51
N LEU A 155 3.94 2.56 -11.59
CA LEU A 155 4.62 1.59 -10.73
C LEU A 155 3.63 0.89 -9.78
N PHE A 156 2.75 1.64 -9.13
CA PHE A 156 1.81 1.08 -8.15
C PHE A 156 0.61 0.35 -8.78
N ALA A 157 0.31 0.59 -10.07
CA ALA A 157 -0.79 -0.10 -10.78
C ALA A 157 -0.65 -1.62 -10.80
N VAL A 158 0.56 -2.14 -10.64
CA VAL A 158 0.81 -3.58 -10.47
C VAL A 158 0.14 -4.15 -9.22
N GLY A 159 0.02 -3.36 -8.16
CA GLY A 159 -0.59 -3.74 -6.90
C GLY A 159 -2.12 -3.54 -6.84
N GLY A 160 -2.73 -2.95 -7.86
CA GLY A 160 -4.15 -2.63 -7.90
C GLY A 160 -4.43 -1.18 -8.27
N ARG A 161 -5.40 -0.55 -7.63
CA ARG A 161 -5.80 0.83 -7.92
C ARG A 161 -4.82 1.84 -7.29
N THR A 162 -4.67 3.00 -7.93
CA THR A 162 -3.96 4.14 -7.36
C THR A 162 -4.87 5.36 -7.25
N VAL A 163 -4.67 6.17 -6.22
CA VAL A 163 -5.39 7.43 -6.03
C VAL A 163 -4.42 8.52 -5.57
N ALA A 164 -4.45 9.67 -6.23
CA ALA A 164 -3.68 10.82 -5.81
C ALA A 164 -4.47 11.61 -4.75
N VAL A 165 -3.80 12.00 -3.67
CA VAL A 165 -4.38 12.77 -2.57
C VAL A 165 -3.40 13.87 -2.12
N ASP A 166 -3.90 14.89 -1.42
CA ASP A 166 -3.02 15.82 -0.70
C ASP A 166 -2.31 15.12 0.44
N GLU A 167 -1.06 15.49 0.72
CA GLU A 167 -0.27 14.86 1.79
C GLU A 167 -0.94 14.93 3.17
N LYS A 168 -1.68 16.00 3.46
CA LYS A 168 -2.45 16.15 4.71
C LYS A 168 -3.43 15.02 4.99
N HIS A 169 -3.82 14.25 3.97
CA HIS A 169 -4.75 13.12 4.09
C HIS A 169 -4.06 11.77 4.27
N MET A 170 -2.73 11.70 4.17
CA MET A 170 -2.01 10.42 4.18
C MET A 170 -2.12 9.65 5.51
N ASP A 171 -2.31 10.33 6.64
CA ASP A 171 -2.54 9.66 7.93
C ASP A 171 -3.93 9.03 7.99
N ALA A 172 -4.95 9.70 7.43
CA ALA A 172 -6.29 9.13 7.27
C ALA A 172 -6.27 7.94 6.30
N VAL A 173 -5.52 8.03 5.20
CA VAL A 173 -5.28 6.90 4.28
C VAL A 173 -4.62 5.73 4.99
N THR A 174 -3.59 5.97 5.80
CA THR A 174 -2.92 4.94 6.59
C THR A 174 -3.90 4.20 7.48
N ALA A 175 -4.78 4.94 8.16
CA ALA A 175 -5.79 4.37 9.04
C ALA A 175 -6.89 3.60 8.29
N LEU A 176 -7.38 4.14 7.16
CA LEU A 176 -8.50 3.57 6.43
C LEU A 176 -8.08 2.40 5.53
N SER A 177 -7.05 2.58 4.69
CA SER A 177 -6.64 1.57 3.70
C SER A 177 -5.40 0.79 4.10
N GLY A 178 -4.45 1.39 4.81
CA GLY A 178 -3.26 0.72 5.32
C GLY A 178 -3.60 -0.29 6.42
N SER A 179 -4.38 0.13 7.41
CA SER A 179 -4.86 -0.70 8.53
C SER A 179 -6.14 -1.45 8.20
N GLY A 180 -6.91 -0.99 7.22
CA GLY A 180 -8.22 -1.51 6.83
C GLY A 180 -8.30 -3.03 6.63
N PRO A 181 -7.32 -3.68 5.99
CA PRO A 181 -7.33 -5.13 5.84
C PRO A 181 -7.47 -5.88 7.17
N ALA A 182 -6.84 -5.38 8.24
CA ALA A 182 -6.97 -5.99 9.58
C ALA A 182 -8.40 -5.91 10.12
N TYR A 183 -9.11 -4.79 9.89
CA TYR A 183 -10.51 -4.64 10.30
C TYR A 183 -11.43 -5.59 9.53
N ILE A 184 -11.19 -5.72 8.22
CA ILE A 184 -11.96 -6.63 7.37
C ILE A 184 -11.70 -8.09 7.77
N TYR A 185 -10.46 -8.46 8.14
CA TYR A 185 -10.17 -9.83 8.63
C TYR A 185 -10.94 -10.16 9.91
N ILE A 186 -11.10 -9.22 10.86
CA ILE A 186 -11.94 -9.40 12.06
C ILE A 186 -13.40 -9.61 11.65
N ILE A 187 -13.92 -8.84 10.69
CA ILE A 187 -15.29 -8.99 10.18
C ILE A 187 -15.47 -10.35 9.51
N LEU A 188 -14.52 -10.76 8.66
CA LEU A 188 -14.56 -12.04 7.97
C LEU A 188 -14.52 -13.22 8.93
N GLU A 189 -13.65 -13.17 9.95
CA GLU A 189 -13.58 -14.17 11.01
C GLU A 189 -14.92 -14.27 11.75
N SER A 190 -15.51 -13.13 12.15
CA SER A 190 -16.79 -13.07 12.84
C SER A 190 -17.93 -13.66 12.00
N LEU A 191 -17.97 -13.33 10.69
CA LEU A 191 -18.99 -13.89 9.78
C LEU A 191 -18.81 -15.41 9.59
N ALA A 192 -17.58 -15.88 9.48
CA ALA A 192 -17.29 -17.33 9.39
C ALA A 192 -17.69 -18.07 10.67
N GLU A 193 -17.38 -17.52 11.86
CA GLU A 193 -17.80 -18.07 13.15
C GLU A 193 -19.34 -18.11 13.26
N ALA A 194 -20.03 -17.05 12.83
CA ALA A 194 -21.48 -17.03 12.79
C ALA A 194 -22.06 -18.11 11.87
N GLY A 195 -21.44 -18.31 10.67
CA GLY A 195 -21.79 -19.39 9.76
C GLY A 195 -21.70 -20.77 10.42
N VAL A 196 -20.62 -21.02 11.14
CA VAL A 196 -20.45 -22.28 11.91
C VAL A 196 -21.51 -22.39 13.02
N LYS A 197 -21.81 -21.29 13.71
CA LYS A 197 -22.84 -21.27 14.77
C LYS A 197 -24.21 -21.68 14.27
N VAL A 198 -24.54 -21.34 13.01
CA VAL A 198 -25.84 -21.72 12.39
C VAL A 198 -25.78 -23.05 11.62
N GLY A 199 -24.67 -23.80 11.73
CA GLY A 199 -24.56 -25.18 11.27
C GLY A 199 -23.80 -25.39 9.96
N LEU A 200 -23.14 -24.38 9.40
CA LEU A 200 -22.30 -24.56 8.21
C LEU A 200 -20.95 -25.21 8.58
N PRO A 201 -20.39 -26.07 7.72
CA PRO A 201 -18.98 -26.47 7.83
C PRO A 201 -18.06 -25.24 7.79
N ARG A 202 -16.96 -25.27 8.56
CA ARG A 202 -16.08 -24.12 8.73
C ARG A 202 -15.46 -23.61 7.42
N ASP A 203 -15.03 -24.49 6.55
CA ASP A 203 -14.47 -24.18 5.25
C ASP A 203 -15.50 -23.48 4.33
N VAL A 204 -16.73 -23.97 4.32
CA VAL A 204 -17.85 -23.37 3.60
C VAL A 204 -18.20 -21.98 4.16
N ALA A 205 -18.30 -21.86 5.49
CA ALA A 205 -18.57 -20.57 6.14
C ALA A 205 -17.49 -19.53 5.82
N THR A 206 -16.22 -19.91 5.86
CA THR A 206 -15.10 -19.04 5.52
C THR A 206 -15.14 -18.60 4.05
N LEU A 207 -15.39 -19.52 3.12
CA LEU A 207 -15.51 -19.21 1.70
C LEU A 207 -16.67 -18.25 1.43
N LEU A 208 -17.84 -18.52 2.00
CA LEU A 208 -19.01 -17.66 1.83
C LEU A 208 -18.79 -16.26 2.39
N ALA A 209 -18.23 -16.12 3.59
CA ALA A 209 -17.90 -14.83 4.18
C ALA A 209 -16.95 -14.02 3.31
N ALA A 210 -15.85 -14.65 2.85
CA ALA A 210 -14.84 -13.99 2.02
C ALA A 210 -15.42 -13.57 0.66
N GLN A 211 -16.13 -14.46 -0.04
CA GLN A 211 -16.68 -14.19 -1.36
C GLN A 211 -17.79 -13.13 -1.29
N THR A 212 -18.63 -13.17 -0.26
CA THR A 212 -19.69 -12.16 -0.05
C THR A 212 -19.10 -10.77 0.19
N THR A 213 -18.07 -10.67 1.03
CA THR A 213 -17.40 -9.39 1.32
C THR A 213 -16.73 -8.83 0.07
N MET A 214 -16.02 -9.67 -0.69
CA MET A 214 -15.40 -9.28 -1.96
C MET A 214 -16.46 -8.82 -2.97
N GLY A 215 -17.55 -9.57 -3.13
CA GLY A 215 -18.65 -9.24 -4.03
C GLY A 215 -19.31 -7.91 -3.70
N ALA A 216 -19.64 -7.67 -2.42
CA ALA A 216 -20.24 -6.42 -1.98
C ALA A 216 -19.32 -5.21 -2.23
N ALA A 217 -18.01 -5.34 -1.96
CA ALA A 217 -17.03 -4.29 -2.26
C ALA A 217 -16.92 -4.05 -3.78
N THR A 218 -16.93 -5.11 -4.59
CA THR A 218 -16.88 -5.01 -6.04
C THR A 218 -18.08 -4.25 -6.61
N VAL A 219 -19.29 -4.53 -6.14
CA VAL A 219 -20.48 -3.79 -6.57
C VAL A 219 -20.34 -2.29 -6.32
N VAL A 220 -19.89 -1.88 -5.11
CA VAL A 220 -19.65 -0.46 -4.82
C VAL A 220 -18.63 0.17 -5.78
N LEU A 221 -17.56 -0.55 -6.08
CA LEU A 221 -16.47 -0.05 -6.94
C LEU A 221 -16.86 0.06 -8.42
N GLU A 222 -17.74 -0.82 -8.89
CA GLU A 222 -18.12 -0.89 -10.31
C GLU A 222 -19.35 0.00 -10.61
N THR A 223 -20.32 0.10 -9.67
CA THR A 223 -21.52 0.95 -9.88
C THR A 223 -21.27 2.38 -9.44
N GLY A 224 -20.43 2.61 -8.43
CA GLY A 224 -20.29 3.92 -7.78
C GLY A 224 -21.47 4.30 -6.89
N ASP A 225 -22.43 3.39 -6.69
CA ASP A 225 -23.61 3.65 -5.88
C ASP A 225 -23.24 3.80 -4.39
N HIS A 226 -23.99 4.63 -3.71
CA HIS A 226 -23.80 4.82 -2.28
C HIS A 226 -24.14 3.52 -1.52
N PRO A 227 -23.27 3.05 -0.60
CA PRO A 227 -23.47 1.78 0.12
C PRO A 227 -24.82 1.64 0.82
N ALA A 228 -25.44 2.76 1.25
CA ALA A 228 -26.77 2.71 1.85
C ALA A 228 -27.85 2.27 0.86
N LEU A 229 -27.79 2.72 -0.41
CA LEU A 229 -28.72 2.30 -1.45
C LEU A 229 -28.58 0.81 -1.76
N LEU A 230 -27.33 0.34 -1.86
CA LEU A 230 -27.06 -1.08 -2.08
C LEU A 230 -27.53 -1.95 -0.92
N LYS A 231 -27.38 -1.48 0.33
CA LYS A 231 -27.92 -2.15 1.52
C LYS A 231 -29.46 -2.24 1.45
N ASP A 232 -30.12 -1.15 1.08
CA ASP A 232 -31.56 -1.13 0.97
C ASP A 232 -32.07 -2.06 -0.15
N ALA A 233 -31.36 -2.16 -1.27
CA ALA A 233 -31.70 -3.04 -2.38
C ALA A 233 -31.71 -4.54 -2.01
N VAL A 234 -30.91 -4.96 -1.04
CA VAL A 234 -30.88 -6.35 -0.55
C VAL A 234 -31.73 -6.57 0.70
N THR A 235 -32.46 -5.55 1.16
CA THR A 235 -33.31 -5.60 2.35
C THR A 235 -34.78 -5.63 1.93
N THR A 236 -35.39 -6.83 1.99
CA THR A 236 -36.82 -6.99 1.67
C THR A 236 -37.71 -6.85 2.91
N PRO A 237 -38.94 -6.39 2.76
CA PRO A 237 -39.90 -6.31 3.88
C PRO A 237 -40.07 -7.67 4.56
N ALA A 238 -39.98 -7.72 5.89
CA ALA A 238 -40.07 -8.93 6.72
C ALA A 238 -39.05 -10.03 6.36
N GLY A 239 -37.96 -9.68 5.64
CA GLY A 239 -36.89 -10.62 5.30
C GLY A 239 -35.87 -10.78 6.43
N CYS A 240 -35.07 -11.84 6.41
CA CYS A 240 -34.03 -12.11 7.41
C CYS A 240 -32.93 -11.04 7.42
N THR A 241 -32.73 -10.30 6.33
CA THR A 241 -31.72 -9.27 6.23
C THR A 241 -31.94 -8.13 7.22
N ILE A 242 -33.22 -7.67 7.38
CA ILE A 242 -33.49 -6.58 8.30
C ILE A 242 -33.22 -6.95 9.75
N ASP A 243 -33.56 -8.20 10.16
CA ASP A 243 -33.29 -8.67 11.51
C ASP A 243 -31.79 -8.67 11.80
N GLY A 244 -30.98 -9.16 10.85
CA GLY A 244 -29.51 -9.12 10.98
C GLY A 244 -28.95 -7.69 11.03
N ILE A 245 -29.52 -6.74 10.26
CA ILE A 245 -29.09 -5.33 10.30
C ILE A 245 -29.39 -4.71 11.67
N LEU A 246 -30.55 -4.99 12.26
CA LEU A 246 -30.92 -4.48 13.58
C LEU A 246 -29.95 -4.94 14.66
N GLU A 247 -29.53 -6.20 14.65
CA GLU A 247 -28.52 -6.74 15.57
C GLU A 247 -27.14 -6.03 15.39
N LEU A 248 -26.73 -5.73 14.14
CA LEU A 248 -25.52 -4.99 13.88
C LEU A 248 -25.55 -3.55 14.40
N GLU A 249 -26.72 -2.87 14.27
CA GLU A 249 -26.91 -1.52 14.78
C GLU A 249 -26.95 -1.50 16.32
N GLU A 250 -27.66 -2.45 16.97
CA GLU A 250 -27.69 -2.62 18.42
C GLU A 250 -26.27 -2.91 18.96
N GLY A 251 -25.52 -3.78 18.30
CA GLY A 251 -24.12 -4.09 18.58
C GLY A 251 -23.15 -2.94 18.28
N LYS A 252 -23.64 -1.79 17.79
CA LYS A 252 -22.85 -0.57 17.53
C LYS A 252 -21.69 -0.78 16.55
N LEU A 253 -21.79 -1.72 15.60
CA LEU A 253 -20.73 -2.02 14.64
C LEU A 253 -20.24 -0.74 13.92
N ARG A 254 -21.18 0.07 13.42
CA ARG A 254 -20.88 1.33 12.73
C ARG A 254 -20.03 2.27 13.56
N VAL A 255 -20.42 2.51 14.81
CA VAL A 255 -19.70 3.40 15.73
C VAL A 255 -18.30 2.85 16.06
N THR A 256 -18.20 1.54 16.21
CA THR A 256 -16.93 0.87 16.53
C THR A 256 -15.93 1.00 15.38
N LEU A 257 -16.36 0.78 14.14
CA LEU A 257 -15.50 0.95 12.95
C LEU A 257 -15.03 2.41 12.78
N ILE A 258 -15.93 3.39 12.98
CA ILE A 258 -15.59 4.81 12.94
C ILE A 258 -14.51 5.11 13.98
N LYS A 259 -14.69 4.68 15.22
CA LYS A 259 -13.72 4.90 16.31
C LYS A 259 -12.38 4.23 16.02
N ALA A 260 -12.37 3.04 15.45
CA ALA A 260 -11.14 2.33 15.09
C ALA A 260 -10.31 3.13 14.07
N VAL A 261 -10.94 3.61 13.00
CA VAL A 261 -10.27 4.43 11.96
C VAL A 261 -9.77 5.75 12.54
N VAL A 262 -10.60 6.46 13.32
CA VAL A 262 -10.21 7.73 13.96
C VAL A 262 -9.00 7.54 14.88
N LYS A 263 -9.00 6.49 15.73
CA LYS A 263 -7.89 6.20 16.63
C LYS A 263 -6.60 5.84 15.88
N ALA A 264 -6.71 5.06 14.81
CA ALA A 264 -5.56 4.72 13.98
C ALA A 264 -4.98 5.95 13.25
N ALA A 265 -5.83 6.88 12.78
CA ALA A 265 -5.37 8.12 12.15
C ALA A 265 -4.64 9.04 13.16
N GLN A 266 -5.14 9.14 14.38
CA GLN A 266 -4.45 9.86 15.46
C GLN A 266 -3.06 9.26 15.71
N ARG A 267 -2.97 7.92 15.81
CA ARG A 267 -1.70 7.24 16.05
C ARG A 267 -0.72 7.39 14.88
N ALA A 268 -1.22 7.33 13.64
CA ALA A 268 -0.39 7.57 12.45
C ALA A 268 0.26 8.95 12.47
N LYS A 269 -0.51 9.97 12.88
CA LYS A 269 -0.01 11.34 13.03
C LYS A 269 1.06 11.45 14.13
N GLU A 270 0.85 10.82 15.29
CA GLU A 270 1.83 10.81 16.40
C GLU A 270 3.17 10.20 15.93
N LEU A 271 3.11 9.10 15.15
CA LEU A 271 4.31 8.43 14.64
C LEU A 271 5.09 9.23 13.59
N ALA A 272 4.46 10.22 12.96
CA ALA A 272 5.12 11.12 12.01
C ALA A 272 6.02 12.17 12.71
N PHE A 273 5.80 12.44 14.00
CA PHE A 273 6.47 13.49 14.78
C PHE A 273 7.28 12.95 15.96
N GLY A 274 7.33 11.64 16.16
CA GLY A 274 8.15 10.94 17.16
C GLY A 274 9.36 10.29 16.53
#